data_978d72edea91b68e37bb4c462d519f2c
#
_entry.id   978d72edea91b68e37bb4c462d519f2c
#
_cell.length_a   1.000
_cell.length_b   1.000
_cell.length_c   1.000
_cell.angle_alpha   90.00
_cell.angle_beta   90.00
_cell.angle_gamma   90.00
#
_symmetry.space_group_name_H-M   'P 1'
#
loop_
_entity.id
_entity.type
_entity.pdbx_description
1 polymer ?
#
loop_
_entity_poly.entity_id
_entity_poly.type
_entity_poly.pdbx_seq_one_letter_code
_entity_poly.pdbx_strand_id
1 'polypeptide(L)'
;MFTRRRWLASGLALLARTAHAGDRAPLIVRELSLPNPGKFGKKCLLLRPARVPEELALPLLVLFHGLGETSSEALGIRAWNDRYGLPEAYARLSSPPVQRSLPRERYLTDARLLELNHELVAQPFPDVALVCPFTPNVFKQNPSAPFLDRYADYVEQALLPAVRAATPTLSGRARCGAAGVSLGGYVALEVFLRKPGLFAALGCVQAALSRAAVEHYAQRFAELSGAPGPPAIQLVTSSFDPFRDATLRLAKRLSERGVDATLASPSGPHDQRFLREVGTLEMLLFQARALRA
;
A
#
# COMPACT_ATOMS: atom_id res chain seq x y z
N MET A 1 75.66 4.23 1.37
CA MET A 1 74.98 2.96 1.07
C MET A 1 73.50 3.06 1.60
N PHE A 2 72.62 3.52 0.74
CA PHE A 2 71.21 3.76 1.10
C PHE A 2 70.33 2.83 0.28
N THR A 3 69.69 1.86 0.94
CA THR A 3 68.74 0.92 0.33
C THR A 3 67.35 1.54 0.26
N ARG A 4 66.82 1.74 -0.94
CA ARG A 4 65.44 2.16 -1.22
C ARG A 4 64.50 0.97 -1.05
N ARG A 5 63.59 1.01 -0.05
CA ARG A 5 62.44 0.11 0.05
C ARG A 5 61.36 0.59 -0.93
N ARG A 6 61.00 -0.26 -1.89
CA ARG A 6 59.83 -0.09 -2.76
C ARG A 6 58.56 -0.55 -2.00
N TRP A 7 57.62 0.34 -1.86
CA TRP A 7 56.24 -0.01 -1.44
C TRP A 7 55.46 -0.42 -2.69
N LEU A 8 55.01 -1.67 -2.71
CA LEU A 8 54.01 -2.17 -3.67
C LEU A 8 52.62 -1.83 -3.10
N ALA A 9 51.94 -0.88 -3.73
CA ALA A 9 50.56 -0.59 -3.49
C ALA A 9 49.72 -1.64 -4.23
N SER A 10 49.14 -2.60 -3.50
CA SER A 10 48.17 -3.54 -4.02
C SER A 10 46.83 -2.83 -4.14
N GLY A 11 46.49 -2.35 -5.33
CA GLY A 11 45.18 -1.83 -5.65
C GLY A 11 44.17 -2.97 -5.67
N LEU A 12 43.30 -3.08 -4.65
CA LEU A 12 42.09 -3.85 -4.75
C LEU A 12 41.11 -3.11 -5.67
N ALA A 13 41.02 -3.55 -6.91
CA ALA A 13 39.95 -3.14 -7.80
C ALA A 13 38.64 -3.78 -7.31
N LEU A 14 37.79 -2.98 -6.66
CA LEU A 14 36.42 -3.34 -6.38
C LEU A 14 35.68 -3.40 -7.72
N LEU A 15 35.54 -4.60 -8.28
CA LEU A 15 34.66 -4.86 -9.42
C LEU A 15 33.21 -4.65 -8.92
N ALA A 16 32.67 -3.47 -9.12
CA ALA A 16 31.25 -3.22 -9.03
C ALA A 16 30.57 -4.11 -10.09
N ARG A 17 30.02 -5.24 -9.65
CA ARG A 17 29.07 -6.01 -10.46
C ARG A 17 27.88 -5.10 -10.70
N THR A 18 27.81 -4.48 -11.87
CA THR A 18 26.56 -3.98 -12.43
C THR A 18 25.68 -5.20 -12.65
N ALA A 19 24.85 -5.50 -11.65
CA ALA A 19 23.75 -6.42 -11.85
C ALA A 19 22.83 -5.76 -12.89
N HIS A 20 22.89 -6.23 -14.12
CA HIS A 20 21.82 -6.03 -15.07
C HIS A 20 20.56 -6.56 -14.39
N ALA A 21 19.62 -5.68 -14.07
CA ALA A 21 18.27 -6.03 -13.69
C ALA A 21 17.66 -6.72 -14.93
N GLY A 22 17.93 -8.03 -15.04
CA GLY A 22 17.39 -8.85 -16.11
C GLY A 22 15.89 -8.96 -15.92
N ASP A 23 15.18 -8.78 -16.94
CA ASP A 23 13.83 -9.07 -17.46
C ASP A 23 12.82 -9.92 -16.62
N ARG A 24 13.01 -10.10 -15.33
CA ARG A 24 12.03 -10.78 -14.49
C ARG A 24 11.07 -9.77 -13.90
N ALA A 25 9.77 -9.99 -14.15
CA ALA A 25 8.71 -9.24 -13.47
C ALA A 25 8.99 -9.20 -11.95
N PRO A 26 8.89 -8.03 -11.29
CA PRO A 26 9.22 -7.88 -9.86
C PRO A 26 8.29 -8.70 -8.96
N LEU A 27 7.10 -9.02 -9.46
CA LEU A 27 6.05 -9.74 -8.76
C LEU A 27 5.58 -10.96 -9.58
N ILE A 28 5.43 -12.09 -8.91
CA ILE A 28 4.67 -13.23 -9.40
C ILE A 28 3.20 -12.96 -9.14
N VAL A 29 2.38 -13.07 -10.18
CA VAL A 29 0.95 -12.76 -10.13
C VAL A 29 0.15 -14.04 -10.28
N ARG A 30 -0.74 -14.32 -9.31
CA ARG A 30 -1.63 -15.50 -9.34
C ARG A 30 -3.07 -15.05 -9.08
N GLU A 31 -4.00 -15.58 -9.85
CA GLU A 31 -5.43 -15.44 -9.60
C GLU A 31 -5.89 -16.58 -8.70
N LEU A 32 -6.50 -16.26 -7.57
CA LEU A 32 -7.03 -17.25 -6.63
C LEU A 32 -8.55 -17.26 -6.68
N SER A 33 -9.12 -18.48 -6.73
CA SER A 33 -10.54 -18.68 -6.50
C SER A 33 -10.83 -18.72 -5.01
N LEU A 34 -11.90 -18.02 -4.57
CA LEU A 34 -12.28 -17.94 -3.18
C LEU A 34 -13.39 -18.96 -2.86
N PRO A 35 -13.24 -19.75 -1.80
CA PRO A 35 -14.31 -20.63 -1.35
C PRO A 35 -15.45 -19.80 -0.74
N ASN A 36 -16.68 -20.13 -1.10
CA ASN A 36 -17.89 -19.48 -0.55
C ASN A 36 -17.87 -17.94 -0.63
N PRO A 37 -17.62 -17.34 -1.79
CA PRO A 37 -17.37 -15.91 -1.92
C PRO A 37 -18.60 -15.02 -1.68
N GLY A 38 -19.78 -15.59 -1.59
CA GLY A 38 -21.02 -14.81 -1.46
C GLY A 38 -21.24 -13.86 -2.64
N LYS A 39 -21.61 -12.61 -2.33
CA LYS A 39 -21.88 -11.55 -3.31
C LYS A 39 -20.66 -10.65 -3.60
N PHE A 40 -19.51 -10.90 -2.96
CA PHE A 40 -18.42 -9.94 -2.91
C PHE A 40 -17.24 -10.23 -3.83
N GLY A 41 -17.34 -11.26 -4.65
CA GLY A 41 -16.31 -11.64 -5.60
C GLY A 41 -15.89 -13.11 -5.42
N LYS A 42 -15.65 -13.77 -6.55
CA LYS A 42 -15.28 -15.20 -6.61
C LYS A 42 -13.78 -15.40 -6.66
N LYS A 43 -13.03 -14.32 -6.90
CA LYS A 43 -11.60 -14.35 -7.14
C LYS A 43 -10.91 -13.16 -6.47
N CYS A 44 -9.60 -13.31 -6.25
CA CYS A 44 -8.71 -12.21 -5.93
C CYS A 44 -7.39 -12.37 -6.69
N LEU A 45 -6.63 -11.29 -6.81
CA LEU A 45 -5.28 -11.35 -7.35
C LEU A 45 -4.28 -11.39 -6.20
N LEU A 46 -3.44 -12.41 -6.15
CA LEU A 46 -2.32 -12.52 -5.23
C LEU A 46 -1.04 -12.15 -5.97
N LEU A 47 -0.24 -11.25 -5.38
CA LEU A 47 1.05 -10.85 -5.92
C LEU A 47 2.13 -11.10 -4.85
N ARG A 48 3.22 -11.70 -5.28
CA ARG A 48 4.34 -12.04 -4.40
C ARG A 48 5.66 -11.61 -5.04
N PRO A 49 6.63 -11.08 -4.27
CA PRO A 49 7.95 -10.73 -4.81
C PRO A 49 8.63 -11.93 -5.45
N ALA A 50 9.04 -11.81 -6.71
CA ALA A 50 9.67 -12.90 -7.45
C ALA A 50 11.05 -13.30 -6.88
N ARG A 51 11.68 -12.39 -6.13
CA ARG A 51 12.99 -12.61 -5.49
C ARG A 51 12.92 -13.41 -4.19
N VAL A 52 11.73 -13.57 -3.61
CA VAL A 52 11.54 -14.23 -2.32
C VAL A 52 11.12 -15.69 -2.54
N PRO A 53 11.79 -16.66 -1.91
CA PRO A 53 11.40 -18.07 -1.96
C PRO A 53 9.94 -18.29 -1.60
N GLU A 54 9.27 -19.25 -2.26
CA GLU A 54 7.81 -19.46 -2.08
C GLU A 54 7.44 -19.87 -0.66
N GLU A 55 8.33 -20.60 0.02
CA GLU A 55 8.16 -21.10 1.39
C GLU A 55 8.33 -20.04 2.47
N LEU A 56 8.93 -18.88 2.15
CA LEU A 56 9.18 -17.84 3.12
C LEU A 56 7.90 -17.04 3.40
N ALA A 57 7.49 -16.99 4.66
CA ALA A 57 6.32 -16.22 5.07
C ALA A 57 6.58 -14.71 5.02
N LEU A 58 5.65 -13.96 4.44
CA LEU A 58 5.72 -12.50 4.30
C LEU A 58 4.57 -11.81 5.04
N PRO A 59 4.74 -10.55 5.46
CA PRO A 59 3.60 -9.69 5.81
C PRO A 59 2.61 -9.60 4.64
N LEU A 60 1.33 -9.35 4.93
CA LEU A 60 0.28 -9.29 3.93
C LEU A 60 -0.34 -7.90 3.87
N LEU A 61 -0.50 -7.35 2.67
CA LEU A 61 -1.21 -6.10 2.42
C LEU A 61 -2.43 -6.35 1.54
N VAL A 62 -3.61 -5.97 2.03
CA VAL A 62 -4.88 -6.02 1.29
C VAL A 62 -5.12 -4.68 0.59
N LEU A 63 -5.34 -4.71 -0.73
CA LEU A 63 -5.42 -3.54 -1.60
C LEU A 63 -6.80 -3.40 -2.25
N PHE A 64 -7.57 -2.40 -1.85
CA PHE A 64 -8.91 -2.12 -2.36
C PHE A 64 -8.86 -1.14 -3.53
N HIS A 65 -9.50 -1.48 -4.66
CA HIS A 65 -9.48 -0.67 -5.89
C HIS A 65 -10.55 0.44 -5.92
N GLY A 66 -10.38 1.40 -6.82
CA GLY A 66 -11.26 2.55 -6.98
C GLY A 66 -12.59 2.25 -7.67
N LEU A 67 -13.42 3.30 -7.83
CA LEU A 67 -14.75 3.21 -8.41
C LEU A 67 -14.72 2.81 -9.90
N GLY A 68 -13.73 3.25 -10.65
CA GLY A 68 -13.63 3.02 -12.10
C GLY A 68 -13.60 1.54 -12.51
N GLU A 69 -13.19 0.66 -11.59
CA GLU A 69 -13.02 -0.77 -11.86
C GLU A 69 -14.12 -1.63 -11.23
N THR A 70 -15.18 -1.02 -10.67
CA THR A 70 -16.30 -1.75 -10.03
C THR A 70 -17.28 -2.38 -11.03
N SER A 71 -17.11 -2.16 -12.33
CA SER A 71 -18.00 -2.68 -13.36
C SER A 71 -17.88 -4.18 -13.60
N SER A 72 -16.71 -4.78 -13.30
CA SER A 72 -16.51 -6.21 -13.34
C SER A 72 -15.45 -6.67 -12.36
N GLU A 73 -15.60 -7.89 -11.87
CA GLU A 73 -14.62 -8.51 -10.97
C GLU A 73 -13.23 -8.63 -11.62
N ALA A 74 -13.18 -9.02 -12.90
CA ALA A 74 -11.92 -9.18 -13.62
C ALA A 74 -11.14 -7.86 -13.73
N LEU A 75 -11.80 -6.73 -13.94
CA LEU A 75 -11.17 -5.41 -13.91
C LEU A 75 -10.73 -5.04 -12.51
N GLY A 76 -11.60 -5.26 -11.53
CA GLY A 76 -11.36 -4.84 -10.14
C GLY A 76 -10.14 -5.52 -9.51
N ILE A 77 -10.08 -6.83 -9.54
CA ILE A 77 -8.96 -7.57 -8.93
C ILE A 77 -7.62 -7.26 -9.59
N ARG A 78 -7.61 -6.85 -10.85
CA ARG A 78 -6.40 -6.52 -11.61
C ARG A 78 -6.02 -5.04 -11.59
N ALA A 79 -6.86 -4.17 -11.02
CA ALA A 79 -6.70 -2.72 -11.07
C ALA A 79 -5.33 -2.25 -10.56
N TRP A 80 -4.87 -2.78 -9.44
CA TRP A 80 -3.57 -2.45 -8.86
C TRP A 80 -2.41 -2.90 -9.75
N ASN A 81 -2.52 -4.08 -10.34
CA ASN A 81 -1.49 -4.62 -11.23
C ASN A 81 -1.43 -3.88 -12.57
N ASP A 82 -2.59 -3.67 -13.21
CA ASP A 82 -2.65 -3.25 -14.62
C ASP A 82 -2.80 -1.72 -14.79
N ARG A 83 -3.33 -1.01 -13.77
CA ARG A 83 -3.72 0.40 -13.89
C ARG A 83 -3.03 1.34 -12.93
N TYR A 84 -2.80 0.94 -11.68
CA TYR A 84 -2.30 1.83 -10.63
C TYR A 84 -0.79 1.75 -10.43
N GLY A 85 -0.07 0.99 -11.29
CA GLY A 85 1.39 0.94 -11.32
C GLY A 85 2.02 0.21 -10.14
N LEU A 86 1.34 -0.79 -9.59
CA LEU A 86 1.84 -1.55 -8.46
C LEU A 86 3.15 -2.29 -8.75
N PRO A 87 3.30 -3.03 -9.88
CA PRO A 87 4.56 -3.69 -10.20
C PRO A 87 5.71 -2.71 -10.38
N GLU A 88 5.48 -1.58 -11.06
CA GLU A 88 6.49 -0.55 -11.29
C GLU A 88 6.91 0.14 -9.98
N ALA A 89 5.96 0.45 -9.11
CA ALA A 89 6.26 1.03 -7.80
C ALA A 89 7.06 0.04 -6.93
N TYR A 90 6.68 -1.24 -6.96
CA TYR A 90 7.41 -2.30 -6.25
C TYR A 90 8.85 -2.43 -6.76
N ALA A 91 9.05 -2.44 -8.08
CA ALA A 91 10.37 -2.49 -8.70
C ALA A 91 11.23 -1.29 -8.31
N ARG A 92 10.68 -0.07 -8.39
CA ARG A 92 11.37 1.18 -8.04
C ARG A 92 11.84 1.17 -6.57
N LEU A 93 10.99 0.74 -5.65
CA LEU A 93 11.32 0.66 -4.22
C LEU A 93 12.34 -0.46 -3.93
N SER A 94 12.27 -1.56 -4.66
CA SER A 94 13.17 -2.72 -4.47
C SER A 94 14.57 -2.52 -5.06
N SER A 95 14.75 -1.54 -5.95
CA SER A 95 16.01 -1.31 -6.68
C SER A 95 16.34 0.19 -6.71
N PRO A 96 16.69 0.81 -5.57
CA PRO A 96 17.10 2.21 -5.52
C PRO A 96 18.40 2.43 -6.36
N PRO A 97 18.62 3.65 -6.90
CA PRO A 97 17.83 4.85 -6.62
C PRO A 97 16.51 4.88 -7.39
N VAL A 98 15.45 5.27 -6.66
CA VAL A 98 14.14 5.55 -7.27
C VAL A 98 14.26 6.71 -8.25
N GLN A 99 13.67 6.55 -9.42
CA GLN A 99 13.58 7.57 -10.47
C GLN A 99 12.11 7.89 -10.77
N ARG A 100 11.86 9.02 -11.43
CA ARG A 100 10.51 9.31 -11.93
C ARG A 100 10.16 8.36 -13.07
N SER A 101 8.96 7.80 -13.02
CA SER A 101 8.40 7.02 -14.14
C SER A 101 7.76 7.93 -15.20
N LEU A 102 7.35 9.12 -14.79
CA LEU A 102 6.79 10.17 -15.64
C LEU A 102 7.68 11.41 -15.61
N PRO A 103 8.76 11.51 -16.42
CA PRO A 103 9.78 12.56 -16.31
C PRO A 103 9.24 13.99 -16.49
N ARG A 104 8.12 14.16 -17.21
CA ARG A 104 7.48 15.47 -17.44
C ARG A 104 6.58 15.90 -16.29
N GLU A 105 6.13 14.97 -15.47
CA GLU A 105 5.27 15.23 -14.32
C GLU A 105 6.13 15.52 -13.07
N ARG A 106 5.70 16.50 -12.28
CA ARG A 106 6.41 16.89 -11.06
C ARG A 106 5.68 16.48 -9.79
N TYR A 107 4.85 15.45 -9.86
CA TYR A 107 4.13 14.93 -8.70
C TYR A 107 5.08 14.42 -7.62
N LEU A 108 6.15 13.72 -8.03
CA LEU A 108 7.27 13.37 -7.17
C LEU A 108 8.34 14.48 -7.31
N THR A 109 8.45 15.37 -6.34
CA THR A 109 9.39 16.50 -6.35
C THR A 109 10.85 16.03 -6.24
N ASP A 110 11.83 16.88 -6.66
CA ASP A 110 13.24 16.55 -6.51
C ASP A 110 13.63 16.36 -5.05
N ALA A 111 13.08 17.19 -4.15
CA ALA A 111 13.30 17.08 -2.71
C ALA A 111 12.79 15.73 -2.16
N ARG A 112 11.55 15.35 -2.50
CA ARG A 112 11.00 14.07 -2.05
C ARG A 112 11.76 12.88 -2.64
N LEU A 113 12.20 12.98 -3.89
CA LEU A 113 12.99 11.93 -4.54
C LEU A 113 14.36 11.73 -3.84
N LEU A 114 15.02 12.82 -3.48
CA LEU A 114 16.28 12.78 -2.73
C LEU A 114 16.06 12.15 -1.34
N GLU A 115 15.07 12.63 -0.59
CA GLU A 115 14.70 12.11 0.72
C GLU A 115 14.39 10.59 0.66
N LEU A 116 13.52 10.19 -0.28
CA LEU A 116 13.15 8.80 -0.50
C LEU A 116 14.36 7.90 -0.77
N ASN A 117 15.29 8.36 -1.60
CA ASN A 117 16.50 7.59 -1.89
C ASN A 117 17.42 7.48 -0.66
N HIS A 118 17.57 8.53 0.15
CA HIS A 118 18.29 8.46 1.42
C HIS A 118 17.60 7.49 2.40
N GLU A 119 16.28 7.54 2.49
CA GLU A 119 15.50 6.63 3.32
C GLU A 119 15.71 5.17 2.91
N LEU A 120 15.72 4.87 1.61
CA LEU A 120 15.90 3.51 1.09
C LEU A 120 17.33 2.98 1.26
N VAL A 121 18.33 3.85 1.30
CA VAL A 121 19.72 3.48 1.66
C VAL A 121 19.79 3.11 3.14
N ALA A 122 19.20 3.92 4.02
CA ALA A 122 19.21 3.68 5.46
C ALA A 122 18.34 2.47 5.87
N GLN A 123 17.20 2.33 5.22
CA GLN A 123 16.24 1.25 5.44
C GLN A 123 15.73 0.72 4.10
N PRO A 124 16.32 -0.37 3.57
CA PRO A 124 15.85 -1.00 2.34
C PRO A 124 14.36 -1.38 2.41
N PHE A 125 13.69 -1.27 1.25
CA PHE A 125 12.28 -1.64 1.14
C PHE A 125 12.06 -3.12 1.51
N PRO A 126 11.23 -3.40 2.53
CA PRO A 126 10.97 -4.77 2.95
C PRO A 126 9.97 -5.45 2.02
N ASP A 127 10.13 -6.76 1.83
CA ASP A 127 9.20 -7.53 1.02
C ASP A 127 7.86 -7.73 1.73
N VAL A 128 6.79 -7.65 0.93
CA VAL A 128 5.40 -7.83 1.37
C VAL A 128 4.62 -8.58 0.29
N ALA A 129 3.78 -9.51 0.70
CA ALA A 129 2.78 -10.14 -0.16
C ALA A 129 1.55 -9.23 -0.27
N LEU A 130 0.93 -9.20 -1.45
CA LEU A 130 -0.15 -8.27 -1.77
C LEU A 130 -1.37 -9.06 -2.25
N VAL A 131 -2.55 -8.71 -1.80
CA VAL A 131 -3.80 -9.28 -2.29
C VAL A 131 -4.78 -8.19 -2.70
N CYS A 132 -5.34 -8.34 -3.89
CA CYS A 132 -6.29 -7.41 -4.48
C CYS A 132 -7.65 -8.10 -4.63
N PRO A 133 -8.58 -7.95 -3.67
CA PRO A 133 -9.95 -8.42 -3.82
C PRO A 133 -10.75 -7.52 -4.75
N PHE A 134 -11.89 -8.00 -5.21
CA PHE A 134 -12.88 -7.14 -5.81
C PHE A 134 -13.50 -6.21 -4.76
N THR A 135 -13.50 -4.91 -5.04
CA THR A 135 -14.11 -3.86 -4.20
C THR A 135 -15.45 -3.46 -4.82
N PRO A 136 -16.58 -3.83 -4.21
CA PRO A 136 -17.89 -3.50 -4.77
C PRO A 136 -18.19 -2.01 -4.68
N ASN A 137 -19.05 -1.51 -5.58
CA ASN A 137 -19.54 -0.13 -5.49
C ASN A 137 -20.53 0.03 -4.33
N VAL A 138 -20.00 0.38 -3.16
CA VAL A 138 -20.77 0.55 -1.94
C VAL A 138 -21.74 1.75 -1.99
N PHE A 139 -21.50 2.73 -2.86
CA PHE A 139 -22.42 3.87 -3.03
C PHE A 139 -23.72 3.52 -3.74
N LYS A 140 -23.79 2.35 -4.40
CA LYS A 140 -25.01 1.80 -4.97
C LYS A 140 -25.85 1.02 -3.93
N GLN A 141 -25.35 0.86 -2.70
CA GLN A 141 -26.02 0.11 -1.65
C GLN A 141 -26.77 1.08 -0.72
N ASN A 142 -28.03 0.76 -0.44
CA ASN A 142 -28.83 1.55 0.49
C ASN A 142 -29.66 0.60 1.40
N PRO A 143 -29.37 0.56 2.70
CA PRO A 143 -28.30 1.26 3.41
C PRO A 143 -26.90 0.65 3.15
N SER A 144 -25.87 1.48 3.11
CA SER A 144 -24.49 1.03 2.86
C SER A 144 -23.83 0.35 4.08
N ALA A 145 -24.22 0.75 5.30
CA ALA A 145 -23.57 0.24 6.51
C ALA A 145 -23.70 -1.29 6.68
N PRO A 146 -24.90 -1.92 6.61
CA PRO A 146 -25.00 -3.38 6.70
C PRO A 146 -24.31 -4.12 5.53
N PHE A 147 -24.13 -3.45 4.39
CA PHE A 147 -23.38 -4.02 3.29
C PHE A 147 -21.89 -4.03 3.61
N LEU A 148 -21.36 -2.95 4.17
CA LEU A 148 -19.96 -2.83 4.61
C LEU A 148 -19.65 -3.80 5.76
N ASP A 149 -20.58 -4.05 6.67
CA ASP A 149 -20.42 -5.06 7.72
C ASP A 149 -20.17 -6.44 7.12
N ARG A 150 -21.03 -6.86 6.18
CA ARG A 150 -20.87 -8.15 5.48
C ARG A 150 -19.63 -8.20 4.60
N TYR A 151 -19.22 -7.07 4.02
CA TYR A 151 -17.98 -7.02 3.23
C TYR A 151 -16.74 -7.17 4.14
N ALA A 152 -16.76 -6.56 5.32
CA ALA A 152 -15.70 -6.74 6.31
C ALA A 152 -15.64 -8.20 6.81
N ASP A 153 -16.79 -8.84 7.03
CA ASP A 153 -16.87 -10.27 7.36
C ASP A 153 -16.31 -11.14 6.23
N TYR A 154 -16.62 -10.83 4.97
CA TYR A 154 -16.04 -11.51 3.82
C TYR A 154 -14.51 -11.40 3.78
N VAL A 155 -13.93 -10.22 4.05
CA VAL A 155 -12.48 -10.04 4.13
C VAL A 155 -11.88 -10.92 5.21
N GLU A 156 -12.48 -10.96 6.38
CA GLU A 156 -12.02 -11.75 7.53
C GLU A 156 -12.16 -13.26 7.32
N GLN A 157 -13.36 -13.70 6.87
CA GLN A 157 -13.76 -15.11 6.92
C GLN A 157 -13.55 -15.88 5.62
N ALA A 158 -13.42 -15.17 4.48
CA ALA A 158 -13.23 -15.80 3.17
C ALA A 158 -11.90 -15.41 2.52
N LEU A 159 -11.63 -14.12 2.37
CA LEU A 159 -10.44 -13.63 1.67
C LEU A 159 -9.15 -14.02 2.38
N LEU A 160 -8.98 -13.56 3.63
CA LEU A 160 -7.73 -13.77 4.37
C LEU A 160 -7.39 -15.26 4.59
N PRO A 161 -8.35 -16.14 4.96
CA PRO A 161 -8.09 -17.58 5.05
C PRO A 161 -7.65 -18.20 3.72
N ALA A 162 -8.32 -17.86 2.61
CA ALA A 162 -7.97 -18.38 1.29
C ALA A 162 -6.56 -17.96 0.85
N VAL A 163 -6.18 -16.70 1.09
CA VAL A 163 -4.83 -16.20 0.79
C VAL A 163 -3.78 -16.91 1.63
N ARG A 164 -4.02 -17.08 2.93
CA ARG A 164 -3.10 -17.78 3.85
C ARG A 164 -2.94 -19.25 3.53
N ALA A 165 -3.96 -19.88 2.98
CA ALA A 165 -3.87 -21.27 2.47
C ALA A 165 -3.08 -21.36 1.16
N ALA A 166 -3.08 -20.32 0.34
CA ALA A 166 -2.44 -20.31 -0.98
C ALA A 166 -0.98 -19.83 -0.96
N THR A 167 -0.55 -19.12 0.09
CA THR A 167 0.83 -18.61 0.22
C THR A 167 1.22 -18.41 1.69
N PRO A 168 2.46 -18.74 2.08
CA PRO A 168 2.95 -18.44 3.41
C PRO A 168 2.89 -16.95 3.71
N THR A 169 2.15 -16.59 4.77
CA THR A 169 2.08 -15.24 5.31
C THR A 169 2.31 -15.25 6.81
N LEU A 170 2.95 -14.20 7.31
CA LEU A 170 3.13 -14.02 8.74
C LEU A 170 1.75 -13.83 9.41
N SER A 171 1.59 -14.46 10.57
CA SER A 171 0.35 -14.40 11.33
C SER A 171 0.28 -13.15 12.23
N GLY A 172 -0.94 -12.85 12.68
CA GLY A 172 -1.21 -11.76 13.63
C GLY A 172 -1.45 -10.41 12.98
N ARG A 173 -2.10 -9.55 13.75
CA ARG A 173 -2.47 -8.18 13.36
C ARG A 173 -1.26 -7.36 12.89
N ALA A 174 -0.14 -7.43 13.61
CA ALA A 174 1.08 -6.67 13.32
C ALA A 174 1.67 -6.94 11.91
N ARG A 175 1.25 -8.01 11.27
CA ARG A 175 1.77 -8.47 9.96
C ARG A 175 0.74 -8.35 8.84
N CYS A 176 -0.36 -7.63 9.07
CA CYS A 176 -1.41 -7.43 8.07
C CYS A 176 -1.78 -5.94 7.99
N GLY A 177 -1.83 -5.42 6.76
CA GLY A 177 -2.23 -4.05 6.45
C GLY A 177 -3.40 -4.00 5.48
N ALA A 178 -4.09 -2.87 5.46
CA ALA A 178 -5.15 -2.55 4.53
C ALA A 178 -4.88 -1.20 3.87
N ALA A 179 -4.99 -1.12 2.55
CA ALA A 179 -4.90 0.15 1.86
C ALA A 179 -5.84 0.19 0.65
N GLY A 180 -6.13 1.39 0.17
CA GLY A 180 -6.97 1.54 -1.00
C GLY A 180 -6.93 2.94 -1.58
N VAL A 181 -7.46 3.07 -2.81
CA VAL A 181 -7.51 4.33 -3.54
C VAL A 181 -8.96 4.75 -3.79
N SER A 182 -9.26 6.05 -3.64
CA SER A 182 -10.57 6.62 -3.95
C SER A 182 -11.69 5.89 -3.20
N LEU A 183 -12.66 5.28 -3.90
CA LEU A 183 -13.65 4.37 -3.30
C LEU A 183 -12.98 3.28 -2.45
N GLY A 184 -11.92 2.67 -2.97
CA GLY A 184 -11.18 1.63 -2.24
C GLY A 184 -10.51 2.15 -0.96
N GLY A 185 -10.05 3.41 -0.94
CA GLY A 185 -9.54 4.05 0.26
C GLY A 185 -10.61 4.25 1.33
N TYR A 186 -11.83 4.61 0.91
CA TYR A 186 -13.00 4.65 1.76
C TYR A 186 -13.34 3.26 2.30
N VAL A 187 -13.38 2.24 1.42
CA VAL A 187 -13.68 0.85 1.82
C VAL A 187 -12.61 0.29 2.75
N ALA A 188 -11.32 0.57 2.50
CA ALA A 188 -10.23 0.16 3.38
C ALA A 188 -10.40 0.72 4.80
N LEU A 189 -10.74 2.01 4.92
CA LEU A 189 -11.02 2.67 6.20
C LEU A 189 -12.21 2.03 6.91
N GLU A 190 -13.29 1.78 6.19
CA GLU A 190 -14.50 1.19 6.74
C GLU A 190 -14.29 -0.27 7.22
N VAL A 191 -13.56 -1.08 6.44
CA VAL A 191 -13.18 -2.45 6.82
C VAL A 191 -12.24 -2.42 8.03
N PHE A 192 -11.27 -1.52 8.04
CA PHE A 192 -10.34 -1.35 9.15
C PHE A 192 -11.06 -1.03 10.47
N LEU A 193 -11.99 -0.08 10.46
CA LEU A 193 -12.74 0.33 11.65
C LEU A 193 -13.74 -0.74 12.15
N ARG A 194 -14.22 -1.61 11.25
CA ARG A 194 -15.10 -2.74 11.62
C ARG A 194 -14.33 -3.93 12.16
N LYS A 195 -13.10 -4.13 11.70
CA LYS A 195 -12.24 -5.27 12.04
C LYS A 195 -10.87 -4.80 12.54
N PRO A 196 -10.81 -4.02 13.62
CA PRO A 196 -9.55 -3.43 14.08
C PRO A 196 -8.52 -4.47 14.56
N GLY A 197 -8.97 -5.68 14.84
CA GLY A 197 -8.09 -6.81 15.18
C GLY A 197 -7.36 -7.43 14.01
N LEU A 198 -7.73 -7.12 12.75
CA LEU A 198 -7.13 -7.73 11.57
C LEU A 198 -5.87 -7.01 11.08
N PHE A 199 -5.81 -5.69 11.21
CA PHE A 199 -4.81 -4.86 10.54
C PHE A 199 -4.06 -3.96 11.52
N ALA A 200 -2.73 -3.87 11.36
CA ALA A 200 -1.91 -2.91 12.10
C ALA A 200 -1.72 -1.59 11.34
N ALA A 201 -1.90 -1.59 10.02
CA ALA A 201 -1.67 -0.42 9.20
C ALA A 201 -2.85 -0.15 8.26
N LEU A 202 -3.15 1.14 8.07
CA LEU A 202 -4.16 1.64 7.14
C LEU A 202 -3.55 2.68 6.20
N GLY A 203 -3.76 2.51 4.88
CA GLY A 203 -3.39 3.48 3.85
C GLY A 203 -4.61 3.99 3.07
N CYS A 204 -4.87 5.28 3.13
CA CYS A 204 -5.95 5.95 2.39
C CYS A 204 -5.36 6.85 1.31
N VAL A 205 -5.36 6.39 0.05
CA VAL A 205 -4.86 7.19 -1.08
C VAL A 205 -6.03 7.87 -1.78
N GLN A 206 -6.09 9.21 -1.71
CA GLN A 206 -7.17 10.03 -2.29
C GLN A 206 -8.56 9.43 -2.00
N ALA A 207 -8.76 9.01 -0.75
CA ALA A 207 -9.96 8.27 -0.33
C ALA A 207 -11.23 9.11 -0.52
N ALA A 208 -12.31 8.47 -1.00
CA ALA A 208 -13.60 9.11 -1.26
C ALA A 208 -14.34 9.46 0.05
N LEU A 209 -13.75 10.34 0.85
CA LEU A 209 -14.27 10.75 2.15
C LEU A 209 -15.26 11.92 2.02
N SER A 210 -16.37 11.83 2.76
CA SER A 210 -17.29 12.93 2.94
C SER A 210 -16.83 13.87 4.07
N ARG A 211 -16.94 15.18 3.87
CA ARG A 211 -16.71 16.18 4.94
C ARG A 211 -17.57 15.92 6.17
N ALA A 212 -18.82 15.52 5.96
CA ALA A 212 -19.76 15.23 7.04
C ALA A 212 -19.36 14.05 7.92
N ALA A 213 -18.59 13.10 7.37
CA ALA A 213 -18.14 11.91 8.09
C ALA A 213 -16.81 12.08 8.84
N VAL A 214 -16.10 13.20 8.64
CA VAL A 214 -14.76 13.43 9.22
C VAL A 214 -14.75 13.30 10.74
N GLU A 215 -15.71 13.92 11.40
CA GLU A 215 -15.80 13.90 12.87
C GLU A 215 -16.06 12.49 13.40
N HIS A 216 -16.96 11.77 12.76
CA HIS A 216 -17.26 10.37 13.08
C HIS A 216 -16.00 9.49 12.97
N TYR A 217 -15.25 9.62 11.88
CA TYR A 217 -14.01 8.82 11.71
C TYR A 217 -12.94 9.19 12.72
N ALA A 218 -12.71 10.47 12.98
CA ALA A 218 -11.74 10.91 13.96
C ALA A 218 -12.06 10.37 15.35
N GLN A 219 -13.33 10.36 15.74
CA GLN A 219 -13.79 9.76 17.01
C GLN A 219 -13.53 8.25 17.05
N ARG A 220 -13.89 7.52 15.98
CA ARG A 220 -13.69 6.08 15.89
C ARG A 220 -12.20 5.68 15.98
N PHE A 221 -11.30 6.45 15.36
CA PHE A 221 -9.85 6.22 15.49
C PHE A 221 -9.33 6.53 16.89
N ALA A 222 -9.82 7.56 17.55
CA ALA A 222 -9.44 7.89 18.91
C ALA A 222 -9.81 6.75 19.90
N GLU A 223 -10.96 6.11 19.69
CA GLU A 223 -11.40 4.94 20.45
C GLU A 223 -10.45 3.74 20.29
N LEU A 224 -9.81 3.60 19.13
CA LEU A 224 -8.84 2.53 18.86
C LEU A 224 -7.43 2.82 19.39
N SER A 225 -7.09 4.09 19.59
CA SER A 225 -5.72 4.50 19.97
C SER A 225 -5.35 4.10 21.41
N GLY A 226 -6.34 3.82 22.27
CA GLY A 226 -6.14 3.30 23.61
C GLY A 226 -5.81 1.80 23.67
N ALA A 227 -5.87 1.07 22.56
CA ALA A 227 -5.59 -0.36 22.51
C ALA A 227 -4.07 -0.64 22.44
N PRO A 228 -3.59 -1.80 22.95
CA PRO A 228 -2.21 -2.20 22.77
C PRO A 228 -1.83 -2.27 21.29
N GLY A 229 -0.81 -1.52 20.89
CA GLY A 229 -0.37 -1.39 19.50
C GLY A 229 -1.30 -0.48 18.68
N PRO A 230 -1.18 0.87 18.81
CA PRO A 230 -1.95 1.80 17.99
C PRO A 230 -1.72 1.54 16.49
N PRO A 231 -2.72 1.76 15.64
CA PRO A 231 -2.57 1.54 14.21
C PRO A 231 -1.63 2.57 13.58
N ALA A 232 -0.83 2.15 12.61
CA ALA A 232 -0.14 3.07 11.72
C ALA A 232 -1.12 3.56 10.64
N ILE A 233 -1.32 4.87 10.53
CA ILE A 233 -2.29 5.47 9.60
C ILE A 233 -1.57 6.38 8.61
N GLN A 234 -1.83 6.19 7.31
CA GLN A 234 -1.38 7.08 6.26
C GLN A 234 -2.57 7.65 5.48
N LEU A 235 -2.56 8.96 5.31
CA LEU A 235 -3.47 9.70 4.46
C LEU A 235 -2.68 10.33 3.32
N VAL A 236 -3.01 9.98 2.09
CA VAL A 236 -2.42 10.58 0.88
C VAL A 236 -3.52 11.29 0.11
N THR A 237 -3.32 12.56 -0.17
CA THR A 237 -4.18 13.37 -1.06
C THR A 237 -3.32 14.11 -2.08
N SER A 238 -3.90 14.96 -2.92
CA SER A 238 -3.15 15.79 -3.85
C SER A 238 -3.82 17.13 -4.08
N SER A 239 -3.12 18.09 -4.74
CA SER A 239 -3.62 19.46 -4.90
C SER A 239 -4.96 19.56 -5.64
N PHE A 240 -5.25 18.65 -6.57
CA PHE A 240 -6.47 18.60 -7.38
C PHE A 240 -7.34 17.37 -7.08
N ASP A 241 -7.19 16.80 -5.88
CA ASP A 241 -8.06 15.72 -5.41
C ASP A 241 -9.39 16.29 -4.92
N PRO A 242 -10.56 15.84 -5.43
CA PRO A 242 -11.86 16.31 -4.99
C PRO A 242 -12.14 16.01 -3.51
N PHE A 243 -11.45 15.04 -2.92
CA PHE A 243 -11.58 14.66 -1.51
C PHE A 243 -10.52 15.29 -0.61
N ARG A 244 -9.67 16.17 -1.16
CA ARG A 244 -8.56 16.81 -0.44
C ARG A 244 -8.98 17.48 0.85
N ASP A 245 -10.03 18.28 0.82
CA ASP A 245 -10.47 19.01 2.01
C ASP A 245 -10.93 18.07 3.13
N ALA A 246 -11.67 17.02 2.81
CA ALA A 246 -12.08 16.01 3.79
C ALA A 246 -10.87 15.28 4.38
N THR A 247 -9.88 14.92 3.54
CA THR A 247 -8.64 14.26 3.97
C THR A 247 -7.81 15.14 4.91
N LEU A 248 -7.61 16.42 4.55
CA LEU A 248 -6.87 17.37 5.40
C LEU A 248 -7.57 17.62 6.74
N ARG A 249 -8.91 17.75 6.72
CA ARG A 249 -9.70 17.88 7.95
C ARG A 249 -9.59 16.63 8.81
N LEU A 250 -9.63 15.43 8.22
CA LEU A 250 -9.47 14.19 8.96
C LEU A 250 -8.10 14.14 9.63
N ALA A 251 -7.02 14.42 8.91
CA ALA A 251 -5.67 14.46 9.48
C ALA A 251 -5.57 15.44 10.67
N LYS A 252 -6.14 16.64 10.53
CA LYS A 252 -6.20 17.63 11.61
C LYS A 252 -6.98 17.10 12.83
N ARG A 253 -8.16 16.51 12.61
CA ARG A 253 -9.00 15.98 13.70
C ARG A 253 -8.38 14.78 14.41
N LEU A 254 -7.64 13.94 13.68
CA LEU A 254 -6.86 12.86 14.27
C LEU A 254 -5.78 13.41 15.21
N SER A 255 -4.99 14.37 14.73
CA SER A 255 -3.95 15.05 15.54
C SER A 255 -4.52 15.71 16.79
N GLU A 256 -5.64 16.43 16.68
CA GLU A 256 -6.34 17.06 17.81
C GLU A 256 -6.82 16.04 18.87
N ARG A 257 -6.93 14.76 18.50
CA ARG A 257 -7.32 13.66 19.39
C ARG A 257 -6.15 12.78 19.83
N GLY A 258 -4.91 13.19 19.51
CA GLY A 258 -3.71 12.42 19.85
C GLY A 258 -3.56 11.13 19.04
N VAL A 259 -4.19 11.04 17.86
CA VAL A 259 -4.03 9.91 16.94
C VAL A 259 -2.97 10.26 15.90
N ASP A 260 -1.88 9.51 15.90
CA ASP A 260 -0.81 9.69 14.92
C ASP A 260 -1.24 9.22 13.55
N ALA A 261 -1.14 10.11 12.56
CA ALA A 261 -1.37 9.81 11.17
C ALA A 261 -0.38 10.55 10.27
N THR A 262 0.26 9.83 9.38
CA THR A 262 1.12 10.43 8.35
C THR A 262 0.26 11.04 7.26
N LEU A 263 0.49 12.31 6.91
CA LEU A 263 -0.19 13.00 5.83
C LEU A 263 0.79 13.35 4.71
N ALA A 264 0.50 12.91 3.48
CA ALA A 264 1.18 13.34 2.27
C ALA A 264 0.20 14.08 1.34
N SER A 265 0.60 15.26 0.85
CA SER A 265 -0.24 16.08 -0.05
C SER A 265 0.59 16.68 -1.19
N PRO A 266 1.16 15.83 -2.07
CA PRO A 266 1.91 16.30 -3.23
C PRO A 266 1.00 16.99 -4.26
N SER A 267 1.62 17.70 -5.23
CA SER A 267 0.89 18.21 -6.37
C SER A 267 0.44 17.09 -7.29
N GLY A 268 -0.77 17.19 -7.83
CA GLY A 268 -1.27 16.22 -8.80
C GLY A 268 -2.79 16.11 -8.86
N PRO A 269 -3.33 15.47 -9.91
CA PRO A 269 -4.75 15.20 -10.08
C PRO A 269 -5.22 13.95 -9.31
N HIS A 270 -6.52 13.67 -9.40
CA HIS A 270 -7.13 12.43 -8.93
C HIS A 270 -7.24 11.45 -10.10
N ASP A 271 -6.11 10.87 -10.53
CA ASP A 271 -6.07 9.99 -11.70
C ASP A 271 -5.01 8.87 -11.59
N GLN A 272 -4.97 8.01 -12.59
CA GLN A 272 -4.02 6.91 -12.67
C GLN A 272 -2.57 7.36 -12.83
N ARG A 273 -2.28 8.54 -13.42
CA ARG A 273 -0.91 9.05 -13.56
C ARG A 273 -0.33 9.41 -12.21
N PHE A 274 -1.13 10.09 -11.39
CA PHE A 274 -0.74 10.38 -10.01
C PHE A 274 -0.49 9.09 -9.22
N LEU A 275 -1.37 8.10 -9.34
CA LEU A 275 -1.20 6.81 -8.65
C LEU A 275 0.10 6.13 -9.07
N ARG A 276 0.36 5.99 -10.36
CA ARG A 276 1.57 5.34 -10.89
C ARG A 276 2.86 6.02 -10.46
N GLU A 277 2.85 7.35 -10.38
CA GLU A 277 4.07 8.11 -10.05
C GLU A 277 4.33 8.20 -8.55
N VAL A 278 3.30 8.49 -7.75
CA VAL A 278 3.42 8.83 -6.33
C VAL A 278 2.53 7.99 -5.43
N GLY A 279 1.22 7.94 -5.72
CA GLY A 279 0.25 7.41 -4.77
C GLY A 279 0.52 5.97 -4.35
N THR A 280 0.76 5.09 -5.31
CA THR A 280 1.08 3.67 -5.07
C THR A 280 2.44 3.51 -4.41
N LEU A 281 3.44 4.30 -4.81
CA LEU A 281 4.80 4.24 -4.26
C LEU A 281 4.83 4.64 -2.79
N GLU A 282 4.25 5.78 -2.42
CA GLU A 282 4.20 6.26 -1.03
C GLU A 282 3.39 5.29 -0.14
N MET A 283 2.27 4.80 -0.64
CA MET A 283 1.44 3.82 0.06
C MET A 283 2.21 2.52 0.34
N LEU A 284 2.86 1.95 -0.69
CA LEU A 284 3.64 0.72 -0.53
C LEU A 284 4.77 0.87 0.48
N LEU A 285 5.54 1.95 0.38
CA LEU A 285 6.67 2.19 1.29
C LEU A 285 6.21 2.30 2.74
N PHE A 286 5.14 3.07 2.97
CA PHE A 286 4.57 3.21 4.31
C PHE A 286 4.08 1.87 4.86
N GLN A 287 3.25 1.15 4.09
CA GLN A 287 2.66 -0.11 4.53
C GLN A 287 3.73 -1.17 4.81
N ALA A 288 4.69 -1.34 3.91
CA ALA A 288 5.74 -2.33 4.08
C ALA A 288 6.60 -2.05 5.33
N ARG A 289 6.88 -0.78 5.64
CA ARG A 289 7.61 -0.40 6.86
C ARG A 289 6.78 -0.62 8.12
N ALA A 290 5.50 -0.25 8.10
CA ALA A 290 4.60 -0.45 9.24
C ALA A 290 4.38 -1.93 9.60
N LEU A 291 4.48 -2.83 8.61
CA LEU A 291 4.30 -4.27 8.81
C LEU A 291 5.61 -5.02 9.12
N ARG A 292 6.74 -4.34 9.06
CA ARG A 292 8.07 -4.92 9.35
C ARG A 292 8.33 -5.10 10.84
N ALA A 293 7.75 -4.25 11.65
CA ALA A 293 8.02 -4.13 13.09
C ALA A 293 7.72 -5.39 13.91
#